data_dcb1fec50fd6dfb2b9719fd37bb45a0e
#
_entry.id   dcb1fec50fd6dfb2b9719fd37bb45a0e
#
_cell.length_a   1.000
_cell.length_b   1.000
_cell.length_c   1.000
_cell.angle_alpha   90.00
_cell.angle_beta   90.00
_cell.angle_gamma   90.00
#
_symmetry.space_group_name_H-M   'P 1'
#
loop_
_entity.id
_entity.type
_entity.pdbx_description
1 polymer ?
#
loop_
_entity_poly.entity_id
_entity_poly.type
_entity_poly.pdbx_seq_one_letter_code
_entity_poly.pdbx_strand_id
1 'polypeptide(L)'
;THTGLELSGNGQLTERLALTASASVLQARARDAGTAFYDGQQLVNVPKVRAAVHVDYALPFAPGLDVSGGWRYASSNAATVDGSVKAPAYSVFDAGLRFRHALREHPVTWTLAVDNVFDRFYWRDTGSSYGDYYLFAGAPRQARLSVTVGL
;
A
#
# COMPACT_ATOMS: atom_id res chain seq x y z
N THR A 1 -12.34 -14.86 -15.85
CA THR A 1 -10.98 -15.42 -15.95
C THR A 1 -9.99 -14.48 -15.27
N HIS A 2 -9.06 -15.03 -14.50
CA HIS A 2 -7.97 -14.30 -13.86
C HIS A 2 -6.66 -14.89 -14.35
N THR A 3 -5.76 -14.05 -14.83
CA THR A 3 -4.41 -14.47 -15.24
C THR A 3 -3.43 -13.39 -14.78
N GLY A 4 -2.35 -13.77 -14.12
CA GLY A 4 -1.42 -12.77 -13.60
C GLY A 4 -0.12 -13.38 -13.11
N LEU A 5 0.77 -12.48 -12.70
CA LEU A 5 2.03 -12.79 -12.08
C LEU A 5 2.14 -11.93 -10.80
N GLU A 6 2.56 -12.56 -9.72
CA GLU A 6 2.90 -11.90 -8.47
C GLU A 6 4.34 -12.24 -8.09
N LEU A 7 5.07 -11.22 -7.67
CA LEU A 7 6.42 -11.34 -7.17
C LEU A 7 6.51 -10.57 -5.84
N SER A 8 7.07 -11.21 -4.83
CA SER A 8 7.37 -10.57 -3.56
C SER A 8 8.70 -11.05 -3.01
N GLY A 9 9.35 -10.19 -2.26
CA GLY A 9 10.59 -10.50 -1.60
C GLY A 9 10.83 -9.58 -0.43
N ASN A 10 11.51 -10.11 0.58
CA ASN A 10 11.97 -9.34 1.71
C ASN A 10 13.35 -9.85 2.11
N GLY A 11 14.18 -8.96 2.60
CA GLY A 11 15.52 -9.34 3.03
C GLY A 11 16.35 -8.18 3.52
N GLN A 12 17.43 -8.54 4.17
CA GLN A 12 18.49 -7.64 4.57
C GLN A 12 19.46 -7.48 3.40
N LEU A 13 19.51 -6.28 2.80
CA LEU A 13 20.43 -5.99 1.70
C LEU A 13 21.83 -5.67 2.20
N THR A 14 21.91 -5.04 3.38
CA THR A 14 23.15 -4.79 4.12
C THR A 14 22.87 -4.94 5.61
N GLU A 15 23.89 -4.89 6.46
CA GLU A 15 23.72 -4.93 7.92
C GLU A 15 22.77 -3.84 8.46
N ARG A 16 22.52 -2.79 7.68
CA ARG A 16 21.71 -1.62 8.08
C ARG A 16 20.50 -1.36 7.22
N LEU A 17 20.37 -2.04 6.09
CA LEU A 17 19.30 -1.80 5.11
C LEU A 17 18.47 -3.04 4.91
N ALA A 18 17.21 -2.98 5.32
CA ALA A 18 16.20 -3.99 5.01
C ALA A 18 15.24 -3.48 3.94
N LEU A 19 14.83 -4.37 3.05
CA LEU A 19 13.90 -4.11 1.96
C LEU A 19 12.77 -5.13 1.98
N THR A 20 11.55 -4.66 1.82
CA THR A 20 10.39 -5.46 1.46
C THR A 20 9.79 -4.89 0.19
N ALA A 21 9.61 -5.72 -0.83
CA ALA A 21 9.02 -5.30 -2.09
C ALA A 21 8.02 -6.33 -2.60
N SER A 22 6.96 -5.86 -3.23
CA SER A 22 5.99 -6.68 -3.93
C SER A 22 5.50 -5.99 -5.18
N ALA A 23 5.22 -6.78 -6.22
CA ALA A 23 4.59 -6.32 -7.44
C ALA A 23 3.65 -7.41 -7.98
N SER A 24 2.52 -7.00 -8.52
CA SER A 24 1.59 -7.88 -9.20
C SER A 24 1.10 -7.27 -10.49
N VAL A 25 0.98 -8.11 -11.51
CA VAL A 25 0.32 -7.78 -12.77
C VAL A 25 -0.81 -8.78 -12.94
N LEU A 26 -2.05 -8.29 -12.96
CA LEU A 26 -3.25 -9.12 -13.00
C LEU A 26 -4.16 -8.67 -14.13
N GLN A 27 -4.52 -9.58 -15.00
CA GLN A 27 -5.58 -9.41 -15.98
C GLN A 27 -6.82 -10.19 -15.54
N ALA A 28 -7.83 -9.46 -15.05
CA ALA A 28 -9.08 -10.01 -14.60
C ALA A 28 -10.21 -9.53 -15.53
N ARG A 29 -10.86 -10.45 -16.24
CA ARG A 29 -11.94 -10.15 -17.17
C ARG A 29 -13.16 -11.00 -16.91
N ALA A 30 -14.33 -10.42 -17.07
CA ALA A 30 -15.58 -11.14 -17.11
C ALA A 30 -15.61 -12.07 -18.35
N ARG A 31 -16.12 -13.30 -18.19
CA ARG A 31 -16.44 -14.21 -19.29
C ARG A 31 -17.75 -14.90 -18.98
N ASP A 32 -18.55 -15.15 -20.01
CA ASP A 32 -19.86 -15.79 -19.90
C ASP A 32 -20.77 -15.06 -18.90
N ALA A 33 -20.73 -13.72 -18.92
CA ALA A 33 -21.44 -12.85 -17.97
C ALA A 33 -22.98 -12.80 -18.22
N GLY A 34 -23.49 -13.67 -19.07
CA GLY A 34 -24.93 -13.75 -19.41
C GLY A 34 -25.40 -12.70 -20.43
N THR A 35 -24.58 -11.68 -20.70
CA THR A 35 -24.80 -10.69 -21.75
C THR A 35 -23.49 -10.32 -22.43
N ALA A 36 -23.49 -10.19 -23.76
CA ALA A 36 -22.30 -9.80 -24.53
C ALA A 36 -21.74 -8.41 -24.12
N PHE A 37 -22.56 -7.58 -23.48
CA PHE A 37 -22.17 -6.24 -23.03
C PHE A 37 -21.11 -6.28 -21.90
N TYR A 38 -21.12 -7.29 -21.06
CA TYR A 38 -20.15 -7.42 -19.96
C TYR A 38 -18.97 -8.33 -20.28
N ASP A 39 -19.06 -9.10 -21.36
CA ASP A 39 -17.99 -10.01 -21.75
C ASP A 39 -16.72 -9.25 -22.18
N GLY A 40 -15.59 -9.71 -21.65
CA GLY A 40 -14.29 -9.12 -21.91
C GLY A 40 -13.99 -7.87 -21.08
N GLN A 41 -14.96 -7.32 -20.34
CA GLN A 41 -14.74 -6.15 -19.48
C GLN A 41 -13.82 -6.48 -18.29
N GLN A 42 -13.06 -5.47 -17.85
CA GLN A 42 -12.24 -5.58 -16.66
C GLN A 42 -13.13 -5.67 -15.41
N LEU A 43 -12.81 -6.58 -14.51
CA LEU A 43 -13.53 -6.67 -13.24
C LEU A 43 -13.39 -5.40 -12.42
N VAL A 44 -14.47 -5.01 -11.76
CA VAL A 44 -14.53 -3.85 -10.86
C VAL A 44 -13.57 -4.05 -9.69
N ASN A 45 -12.91 -2.98 -9.27
CA ASN A 45 -11.96 -2.94 -8.16
C ASN A 45 -10.71 -3.82 -8.33
N VAL A 46 -10.33 -4.15 -9.54
CA VAL A 46 -9.14 -4.94 -9.84
C VAL A 46 -8.15 -4.12 -10.67
N PRO A 47 -7.20 -3.40 -10.06
CA PRO A 47 -6.11 -2.76 -10.78
C PRO A 47 -5.27 -3.78 -11.53
N LYS A 48 -4.82 -3.45 -12.74
CA LYS A 48 -3.94 -4.33 -13.52
C LYS A 48 -2.55 -4.46 -12.93
N VAL A 49 -2.07 -3.42 -12.28
CA VAL A 49 -0.73 -3.39 -11.67
C VAL A 49 -0.86 -2.86 -10.26
N ARG A 50 -0.26 -3.55 -9.31
CA ARG A 50 -0.01 -3.09 -7.95
C ARG A 50 1.46 -3.26 -7.65
N ALA A 51 2.03 -2.32 -6.90
CA ALA A 51 3.39 -2.42 -6.39
C ALA A 51 3.48 -1.77 -5.01
N ALA A 52 4.34 -2.33 -4.17
CA ALA A 52 4.67 -1.76 -2.87
C ALA A 52 6.16 -1.99 -2.57
N VAL A 53 6.78 -0.99 -1.98
CA VAL A 53 8.16 -1.06 -1.49
C VAL A 53 8.19 -0.46 -0.10
N HIS A 54 8.88 -1.11 0.81
CA HIS A 54 9.19 -0.60 2.14
C HIS A 54 10.66 -0.79 2.43
N VAL A 55 11.30 0.25 2.97
CA VAL A 55 12.72 0.28 3.30
C VAL A 55 12.86 0.70 4.75
N ASP A 56 13.68 -0.04 5.51
CA ASP A 56 14.16 0.33 6.84
C ASP A 56 15.67 0.52 6.79
N TYR A 57 16.15 1.62 7.36
CA TYR A 57 17.57 1.93 7.40
C TYR A 57 18.02 2.37 8.78
N ALA A 58 18.95 1.61 9.37
CA ALA A 58 19.60 1.94 10.64
C ALA A 58 20.68 3.00 10.42
N LEU A 59 20.54 4.17 11.04
CA LEU A 59 21.44 5.30 10.84
C LEU A 59 22.79 5.05 11.52
N PRO A 60 23.92 5.03 10.79
CA PRO A 60 25.23 4.70 11.34
C PRO A 60 25.77 5.75 12.33
N PHE A 61 25.37 6.99 12.16
CA PHE A 61 25.81 8.13 12.99
C PHE A 61 24.86 8.41 14.18
N ALA A 62 23.75 7.70 14.29
CA ALA A 62 22.77 7.84 15.36
C ALA A 62 22.36 6.45 15.86
N PRO A 63 23.16 5.81 16.73
CA PRO A 63 22.85 4.48 17.26
C PRO A 63 21.47 4.41 17.89
N GLY A 64 20.71 3.36 17.52
CA GLY A 64 19.33 3.17 17.99
C GLY A 64 18.28 3.91 17.18
N LEU A 65 18.66 4.74 16.20
CA LEU A 65 17.72 5.44 15.33
C LEU A 65 17.64 4.76 13.96
N ASP A 66 16.43 4.31 13.61
CA ASP A 66 16.10 3.80 12.28
C ASP A 66 15.15 4.78 11.58
N VAL A 67 15.31 4.94 10.27
CA VAL A 67 14.37 5.64 9.40
C VAL A 67 13.72 4.63 8.47
N SER A 68 12.46 4.86 8.13
CA SER A 68 11.76 4.01 7.16
C SER A 68 11.03 4.83 6.12
N GLY A 69 10.87 4.24 4.94
CA GLY A 69 10.09 4.81 3.85
C GLY A 69 9.26 3.74 3.17
N GLY A 70 8.03 4.10 2.80
CA GLY A 70 7.11 3.24 2.08
C GLY A 70 6.63 3.91 0.80
N TRP A 71 6.40 3.11 -0.23
CA TRP A 71 5.73 3.51 -1.46
C TRP A 71 4.71 2.45 -1.84
N ARG A 72 3.49 2.90 -2.19
CA ARG A 72 2.41 2.05 -2.68
C ARG A 72 1.83 2.64 -3.96
N TYR A 73 1.64 1.77 -4.94
CA TYR A 73 1.09 2.10 -6.24
C TYR A 73 -0.05 1.17 -6.61
N ALA A 74 -1.09 1.71 -7.22
CA ALA A 74 -2.07 0.95 -7.97
C ALA A 74 -2.40 1.66 -9.28
N SER A 75 -2.49 0.89 -10.37
CA SER A 75 -2.96 1.41 -11.65
C SER A 75 -4.45 1.75 -11.59
N SER A 76 -4.95 2.50 -12.56
CA SER A 76 -6.38 2.72 -12.72
C SER A 76 -7.14 1.41 -12.83
N ASN A 77 -8.36 1.38 -12.30
CA ASN A 77 -9.26 0.22 -12.37
C ASN A 77 -10.69 0.64 -12.71
N ALA A 78 -11.50 -0.32 -13.16
CA ALA A 78 -12.92 -0.09 -13.44
C ALA A 78 -13.67 0.13 -12.11
N ALA A 79 -14.48 1.17 -12.06
CA ALA A 79 -15.43 1.44 -10.98
C ALA A 79 -16.84 0.93 -11.29
N THR A 80 -17.16 0.76 -12.56
CA THR A 80 -18.45 0.21 -13.04
C THR A 80 -18.23 -1.05 -13.87
N VAL A 81 -19.22 -1.91 -13.92
CA VAL A 81 -19.15 -3.20 -14.64
C VAL A 81 -18.98 -3.01 -16.14
N ASP A 82 -19.55 -1.96 -16.71
CA ASP A 82 -19.41 -1.57 -18.12
C ASP A 82 -18.07 -0.88 -18.45
N GLY A 83 -17.26 -0.58 -17.41
CA GLY A 83 -15.98 0.09 -17.56
C GLY A 83 -16.05 1.57 -17.94
N SER A 84 -17.25 2.18 -17.95
CA SER A 84 -17.46 3.59 -18.29
C SER A 84 -16.82 4.55 -17.27
N VAL A 85 -16.80 4.17 -15.99
CA VAL A 85 -16.16 4.93 -14.92
C VAL A 85 -14.92 4.19 -14.42
N LYS A 86 -13.85 4.95 -14.20
CA LYS A 86 -12.57 4.41 -13.68
C LYS A 86 -12.10 5.19 -12.47
N ALA A 87 -11.63 4.47 -11.47
CA ALA A 87 -10.81 5.04 -10.41
C ALA A 87 -9.40 5.29 -10.97
N PRO A 88 -8.86 6.51 -10.86
CA PRO A 88 -7.52 6.85 -11.35
C PRO A 88 -6.42 6.05 -10.64
N ALA A 89 -5.26 5.91 -11.28
CA ALA A 89 -4.06 5.39 -10.65
C ALA A 89 -3.59 6.32 -9.52
N TYR A 90 -2.96 5.73 -8.51
CA TYR A 90 -2.37 6.50 -7.41
C TYR A 90 -0.99 5.98 -7.00
N SER A 91 -0.22 6.88 -6.41
CA SER A 91 1.01 6.60 -5.66
C SER A 91 0.91 7.30 -4.32
N VAL A 92 1.22 6.58 -3.23
CA VAL A 92 1.20 7.09 -1.86
C VAL A 92 2.53 6.75 -1.21
N PHE A 93 3.06 7.69 -0.44
CA PHE A 93 4.33 7.56 0.26
C PHE A 93 4.11 7.66 1.76
N ASP A 94 4.81 6.82 2.49
CA ASP A 94 4.79 6.75 3.95
C ASP A 94 6.22 6.97 4.47
N ALA A 95 6.37 7.49 5.69
CA ALA A 95 7.66 7.68 6.35
C ALA A 95 7.57 7.30 7.83
N GLY A 96 8.69 6.88 8.39
CA GLY A 96 8.76 6.52 9.80
C GLY A 96 10.11 6.77 10.43
N LEU A 97 10.08 6.92 11.75
CA LEU A 97 11.25 6.99 12.61
C LEU A 97 11.03 6.01 13.77
N ARG A 98 12.06 5.25 14.11
CA ARG A 98 12.07 4.39 15.28
C ARG A 98 13.34 4.67 16.07
N PHE A 99 13.18 5.06 17.32
CA PHE A 99 14.30 5.32 18.23
C PHE A 99 14.26 4.36 19.41
N ARG A 100 15.33 3.61 19.59
CA ARG A 100 15.52 2.63 20.65
C ARG A 100 16.62 3.09 21.58
N HIS A 101 16.31 3.16 22.87
CA HIS A 101 17.29 3.43 23.90
C HIS A 101 16.93 2.68 25.19
N ALA A 102 17.86 2.61 26.13
CA ALA A 102 17.57 2.11 27.46
C ALA A 102 17.30 3.28 28.40
N LEU A 103 16.24 3.17 29.19
CA LEU A 103 15.97 4.06 30.33
C LEU A 103 16.18 3.25 31.60
N ARG A 104 17.31 3.47 32.26
CA ARG A 104 17.83 2.58 33.31
C ARG A 104 18.04 1.17 32.75
N GLU A 105 17.30 0.15 33.23
CA GLU A 105 17.39 -1.24 32.76
C GLU A 105 16.28 -1.63 31.78
N HIS A 106 15.35 -0.70 31.49
CA HIS A 106 14.19 -0.97 30.63
C HIS A 106 14.44 -0.49 29.20
N PRO A 107 14.31 -1.35 28.20
CA PRO A 107 14.37 -0.93 26.81
C PRO A 107 13.13 -0.09 26.46
N VAL A 108 13.34 1.08 25.86
CA VAL A 108 12.29 1.98 25.40
C VAL A 108 12.40 2.17 23.89
N THR A 109 11.30 2.00 23.20
CA THR A 109 11.19 2.24 21.75
C THR A 109 10.14 3.31 21.47
N TRP A 110 10.55 4.37 20.84
CA TRP A 110 9.68 5.40 20.27
C TRP A 110 9.47 5.12 18.79
N THR A 111 8.24 5.20 18.32
CA THR A 111 7.93 5.04 16.89
C THR A 111 7.03 6.19 16.45
N LEU A 112 7.50 6.98 15.49
CA LEU A 112 6.72 7.96 14.76
C LEU A 112 6.48 7.42 13.35
N ALA A 113 5.24 7.35 12.93
CA ALA A 113 4.85 6.97 11.57
C ALA A 113 3.96 8.05 10.97
N VAL A 114 4.22 8.37 9.71
CA VAL A 114 3.41 9.28 8.90
C VAL A 114 2.97 8.54 7.66
N ASP A 115 1.69 8.22 7.59
CA ASP A 115 1.08 7.62 6.41
C ASP A 115 0.64 8.74 5.46
N ASN A 116 0.76 8.51 4.15
CA ASN A 116 0.39 9.46 3.10
C ASN A 116 1.05 10.84 3.32
N VAL A 117 2.38 10.87 3.36
CA VAL A 117 3.20 12.06 3.70
C VAL A 117 2.81 13.30 2.89
N PHE A 118 2.46 13.13 1.61
CA PHE A 118 2.11 14.24 0.71
C PHE A 118 0.63 14.63 0.75
N ASP A 119 -0.16 14.01 1.66
CA ASP A 119 -1.61 14.25 1.81
C ASP A 119 -2.37 14.11 0.48
N ARG A 120 -2.00 13.11 -0.31
CA ARG A 120 -2.61 12.89 -1.61
C ARG A 120 -4.00 12.32 -1.45
N PHE A 121 -5.00 12.96 -2.06
CA PHE A 121 -6.31 12.37 -2.22
C PHE A 121 -6.28 11.28 -3.30
N TYR A 122 -6.88 10.12 -3.03
CA TYR A 122 -7.00 9.02 -3.98
C TYR A 122 -8.21 8.14 -3.67
N TRP A 123 -8.71 7.46 -4.70
CA TRP A 123 -9.72 6.44 -4.54
C TRP A 123 -9.02 5.09 -4.30
N ARG A 124 -9.17 4.53 -3.10
CA ARG A 124 -8.52 3.28 -2.70
C ARG A 124 -9.24 2.06 -3.26
N ASP A 125 -10.56 2.06 -3.14
CA ASP A 125 -11.40 0.95 -3.53
C ASP A 125 -12.65 1.44 -4.27
N THR A 126 -13.28 0.51 -4.99
CA THR A 126 -14.58 0.70 -5.61
C THR A 126 -15.48 -0.45 -5.18
N GLY A 127 -16.77 -0.23 -5.09
CA GLY A 127 -17.73 -1.25 -4.73
C GLY A 127 -19.08 -1.02 -5.38
N SER A 128 -19.94 -2.02 -5.33
CA SER A 128 -21.34 -1.89 -5.78
C SER A 128 -22.28 -2.61 -4.80
N SER A 129 -23.45 -2.04 -4.62
CA SER A 129 -24.51 -2.63 -3.81
C SER A 129 -25.89 -2.19 -4.37
N TYR A 130 -26.79 -3.13 -4.58
CA TYR A 130 -28.15 -2.88 -5.10
C TYR A 130 -28.21 -2.05 -6.38
N GLY A 131 -27.19 -2.18 -7.27
CA GLY A 131 -27.10 -1.42 -8.53
C GLY A 131 -26.41 -0.08 -8.43
N ASP A 132 -26.12 0.44 -7.23
CA ASP A 132 -25.34 1.64 -7.01
C ASP A 132 -23.84 1.34 -6.99
N TYR A 133 -23.03 2.31 -7.42
CA TYR A 133 -21.57 2.23 -7.41
C TYR A 133 -20.99 3.24 -6.43
N TYR A 134 -19.99 2.79 -5.67
CA TYR A 134 -19.37 3.56 -4.61
C TYR A 134 -17.86 3.67 -4.83
N LEU A 135 -17.31 4.84 -4.55
CA LEU A 135 -15.87 5.08 -4.51
C LEU A 135 -15.46 5.33 -3.06
N PHE A 136 -14.51 4.56 -2.57
CA PHE A 136 -13.99 4.70 -1.22
C PHE A 136 -12.66 5.44 -1.24
N ALA A 137 -12.62 6.61 -0.60
CA ALA A 137 -11.39 7.38 -0.47
C ALA A 137 -10.34 6.63 0.34
N GLY A 138 -9.09 6.79 -0.05
CA GLY A 138 -7.95 6.40 0.78
C GLY A 138 -7.81 7.32 2.00
N ALA A 139 -7.07 6.86 3.01
CA ALA A 139 -6.81 7.65 4.19
C ALA A 139 -6.04 8.94 3.84
N PRO A 140 -6.41 10.10 4.40
CA PRO A 140 -5.61 11.32 4.33
C PRO A 140 -4.29 11.12 5.08
N ARG A 141 -3.42 12.12 5.10
CA ARG A 141 -2.21 12.08 5.91
C ARG A 141 -2.55 11.87 7.37
N GLN A 142 -1.88 10.88 7.99
CA GLN A 142 -2.03 10.54 9.40
C GLN A 142 -0.67 10.41 10.04
N ALA A 143 -0.50 11.02 11.22
CA ALA A 143 0.69 10.84 12.04
C ALA A 143 0.32 10.04 13.31
N ARG A 144 1.16 9.06 13.65
CA ARG A 144 1.01 8.25 14.86
C ARG A 144 2.31 8.24 15.62
N LEU A 145 2.24 8.47 16.93
CA LEU A 145 3.35 8.34 17.85
C LEU A 145 3.02 7.21 18.84
N SER A 146 3.93 6.28 19.01
CA SER A 146 3.83 5.23 20.02
C SER A 146 5.11 5.10 20.83
N VAL A 147 4.97 4.65 22.06
CA VAL A 147 6.07 4.34 22.97
C VAL A 147 5.85 2.93 23.51
N THR A 148 6.87 2.09 23.39
CA THR A 148 6.88 0.74 23.98
C THR A 148 7.98 0.68 25.01
N VAL A 149 7.64 0.21 26.21
CA VAL A 149 8.58 -0.01 27.31
C VAL A 149 8.62 -1.50 27.60
N GLY A 150 9.82 -2.10 27.57
CA GLY A 150 10.03 -3.48 28.01
C GLY A 150 10.12 -3.53 29.54
N LEU A 151 9.51 -4.52 30.14
CA LEU A 151 9.53 -4.77 31.59
C LEU A 151 10.50 -5.90 31.90
#